data_b81e2bfcd57fd047c788034d2ae9bbaa
#
_entry.id   b81e2bfcd57fd047c788034d2ae9bbaa
#
_cell.length_a   1.000
_cell.length_b   1.000
_cell.length_c   1.000
_cell.angle_alpha   90.00
_cell.angle_beta   90.00
_cell.angle_gamma   90.00
#
_symmetry.space_group_name_H-M   'P 1'
#
loop_
_entity.id
_entity.type
_entity.pdbx_description
1 polymer ?
#
loop_
_entity_poly.entity_id
_entity_poly.type
_entity_poly.pdbx_seq_one_letter_code
_entity_poly.pdbx_strand_id
1 'polypeptide(L)'
;MNSNYKVGDLIYDANIYDGMNTHIDDLLFYKRWLPKNKDACILELCCGTGRLTIPIAQEGYDISGVDYTVSMLEQAKIKAAGAGLEIEFIEADIRTLDLKKKYDLVFIPFNSIHHLYQNEDLFKALRAVKNHLKAEGIFLLDCFNPNIQYIVEHEKEPIEIAEYTTKDG
;
A
#
# COMPACT_ATOMS: atom_id res chain seq x y z
N MET A 1 28.31 9.98 2.10
CA MET A 1 26.91 9.62 2.35
C MET A 1 26.47 10.31 3.65
N ASN A 2 25.46 11.16 3.59
CA ASN A 2 24.97 11.90 4.76
C ASN A 2 24.24 10.90 5.68
N SER A 3 24.85 10.61 6.84
CA SER A 3 24.40 9.63 7.81
C SER A 3 23.21 10.05 8.69
N ASN A 4 22.38 10.97 8.23
CA ASN A 4 21.28 11.53 9.02
C ASN A 4 19.89 10.91 8.73
N TYR A 5 19.82 9.97 7.80
CA TYR A 5 18.56 9.24 7.54
C TYR A 5 18.43 8.06 8.51
N LYS A 6 17.32 8.01 9.24
CA LYS A 6 16.88 6.77 9.87
C LYS A 6 16.37 5.84 8.77
N VAL A 7 16.62 4.54 8.86
CA VAL A 7 16.21 3.56 7.83
C VAL A 7 14.72 3.69 7.46
N GLY A 8 13.86 4.04 8.43
CA GLY A 8 12.44 4.28 8.18
C GLY A 8 12.12 5.52 7.34
N ASP A 9 13.00 6.52 7.31
CA ASP A 9 12.73 7.76 6.55
C ASP A 9 12.83 7.54 5.03
N LEU A 10 13.64 6.57 4.60
CA LEU A 10 13.85 6.28 3.17
C LEU A 10 12.63 5.61 2.52
N ILE A 11 11.91 4.76 3.27
CA ILE A 11 10.71 4.09 2.73
C ILE A 11 9.51 5.04 2.58
N TYR A 12 9.57 6.22 3.19
CA TYR A 12 8.53 7.25 3.08
C TYR A 12 8.87 8.35 2.06
N ASP A 13 10.03 8.26 1.42
CA ASP A 13 10.33 9.09 0.25
C ASP A 13 9.74 8.46 -1.02
N ALA A 14 8.82 9.18 -1.66
CA ALA A 14 8.08 8.67 -2.80
C ALA A 14 8.97 8.36 -4.02
N ASN A 15 10.06 9.11 -4.24
CA ASN A 15 10.96 8.88 -5.37
C ASN A 15 11.82 7.64 -5.14
N ILE A 16 12.31 7.47 -3.91
CA ILE A 16 13.07 6.28 -3.51
C ILE A 16 12.17 5.06 -3.60
N TYR A 17 10.95 5.14 -3.05
CA TYR A 17 9.98 4.06 -3.09
C TYR A 17 9.67 3.62 -4.53
N ASP A 18 9.35 4.55 -5.42
CA ASP A 18 9.05 4.26 -6.83
C ASP A 18 10.27 3.69 -7.58
N GLY A 19 11.49 4.16 -7.26
CA GLY A 19 12.72 3.62 -7.83
C GLY A 19 12.99 2.18 -7.42
N MET A 20 12.72 1.81 -6.16
CA MET A 20 12.91 0.46 -5.63
C MET A 20 11.79 -0.51 -6.02
N ASN A 21 10.55 -0.04 -6.17
CA ASN A 21 9.36 -0.88 -6.32
C ASN A 21 8.75 -0.76 -7.73
N THR A 22 9.55 -1.04 -8.75
CA THR A 22 9.13 -0.99 -10.16
C THR A 22 8.26 -2.18 -10.57
N HIS A 23 8.29 -3.28 -9.81
CA HIS A 23 7.54 -4.50 -10.11
C HIS A 23 6.15 -4.47 -9.47
N ILE A 24 5.17 -4.99 -10.21
CA ILE A 24 3.76 -5.10 -9.81
C ILE A 24 3.25 -6.54 -9.96
N ASP A 25 4.11 -7.52 -9.68
CA ASP A 25 3.77 -8.94 -9.85
C ASP A 25 2.61 -9.37 -8.94
N ASP A 26 2.48 -8.74 -7.78
CA ASP A 26 1.37 -8.93 -6.84
C ASP A 26 0.02 -8.40 -7.38
N LEU A 27 0.01 -7.50 -8.36
CA LEU A 27 -1.21 -7.03 -9.00
C LEU A 27 -2.06 -8.17 -9.56
N LEU A 28 -1.42 -9.22 -10.10
CA LEU A 28 -2.14 -10.39 -10.62
C LEU A 28 -2.89 -11.16 -9.53
N PHE A 29 -2.36 -11.18 -8.30
CA PHE A 29 -3.05 -11.75 -7.17
C PHE A 29 -4.31 -10.94 -6.83
N TYR A 30 -4.18 -9.60 -6.67
CA TYR A 30 -5.30 -8.74 -6.32
C TYR A 30 -6.38 -8.75 -7.40
N LYS A 31 -6.01 -8.75 -8.68
CA LYS A 31 -6.95 -8.82 -9.82
C LYS A 31 -7.87 -10.05 -9.78
N ARG A 32 -7.44 -11.18 -9.23
CA ARG A 32 -8.28 -12.38 -9.10
C ARG A 32 -9.45 -12.20 -8.12
N TRP A 33 -9.30 -11.26 -7.19
CA TRP A 33 -10.28 -10.98 -6.15
C TRP A 33 -11.14 -9.75 -6.45
N LEU A 34 -10.85 -9.04 -7.54
CA LEU A 34 -11.67 -7.88 -7.91
C LEU A 34 -13.10 -8.32 -8.18
N PRO A 35 -14.10 -7.56 -7.69
CA PRO A 35 -15.50 -7.84 -7.95
C PRO A 35 -15.79 -7.92 -9.45
N LYS A 36 -16.68 -8.81 -9.87
CA LYS A 36 -17.09 -8.90 -11.28
C LYS A 36 -17.86 -7.66 -11.74
N ASN A 37 -18.60 -7.04 -10.82
CA ASN A 37 -19.30 -5.78 -11.06
C ASN A 37 -18.31 -4.62 -10.97
N LYS A 38 -18.19 -3.84 -12.03
CA LYS A 38 -17.32 -2.66 -12.10
C LYS A 38 -17.81 -1.47 -11.25
N ASP A 39 -19.09 -1.45 -10.88
CA ASP A 39 -19.66 -0.44 -9.97
C ASP A 39 -19.33 -0.74 -8.49
N ALA A 40 -18.62 -1.82 -8.22
CA ALA A 40 -18.19 -2.16 -6.88
C ALA A 40 -17.16 -1.16 -6.36
N CYS A 41 -17.31 -0.75 -5.12
CA CYS A 41 -16.39 0.17 -4.46
C CYS A 41 -15.22 -0.60 -3.83
N ILE A 42 -14.00 -0.17 -4.12
CA ILE A 42 -12.77 -0.79 -3.64
C ILE A 42 -11.99 0.21 -2.80
N LEU A 43 -11.35 -0.25 -1.74
CA LEU A 43 -10.49 0.54 -0.88
C LEU A 43 -9.13 -0.14 -0.73
N GLU A 44 -8.08 0.56 -1.13
CA GLU A 44 -6.70 0.20 -0.81
C GLU A 44 -6.23 1.00 0.42
N LEU A 45 -5.79 0.30 1.45
CA LEU A 45 -5.18 0.90 2.64
C LEU A 45 -3.66 0.80 2.54
N CYS A 46 -2.95 1.83 2.96
CA CYS A 46 -1.50 2.00 2.78
C CYS A 46 -1.12 2.01 1.29
N CYS A 47 -1.87 2.77 0.48
CA CYS A 47 -1.74 2.78 -0.98
C CYS A 47 -0.42 3.38 -1.49
N GLY A 48 0.32 4.08 -0.65
CA GLY A 48 1.58 4.73 -1.00
C GLY A 48 1.45 5.65 -2.21
N THR A 49 2.28 5.42 -3.21
CA THR A 49 2.28 6.18 -4.49
C THR A 49 1.26 5.67 -5.50
N GLY A 50 0.29 4.84 -5.09
CA GLY A 50 -0.75 4.31 -5.95
C GLY A 50 -0.32 3.16 -6.86
N ARG A 51 0.69 2.39 -6.45
CA ARG A 51 1.30 1.30 -7.24
C ARG A 51 0.28 0.25 -7.72
N LEU A 52 -0.72 -0.10 -6.90
CA LEU A 52 -1.83 -0.98 -7.26
C LEU A 52 -3.12 -0.20 -7.54
N THR A 53 -3.39 0.88 -6.81
CA THR A 53 -4.60 1.72 -7.00
C THR A 53 -4.75 2.17 -8.45
N ILE A 54 -3.67 2.73 -9.05
CA ILE A 54 -3.73 3.28 -10.39
C ILE A 54 -4.01 2.20 -11.46
N PRO A 55 -3.28 1.08 -11.52
CA PRO A 55 -3.57 0.01 -12.49
C PRO A 55 -4.99 -0.59 -12.34
N ILE A 56 -5.52 -0.67 -11.10
CA ILE A 56 -6.89 -1.15 -10.88
C ILE A 56 -7.91 -0.13 -11.39
N ALA A 57 -7.68 1.16 -11.14
CA ALA A 57 -8.53 2.23 -11.66
C ALA A 57 -8.52 2.29 -13.20
N GLN A 58 -7.35 2.02 -13.84
CA GLN A 58 -7.24 1.93 -15.32
C GLN A 58 -8.12 0.83 -15.92
N GLU A 59 -8.45 -0.19 -15.14
CA GLU A 59 -9.40 -1.22 -15.56
C GLU A 59 -10.88 -0.82 -15.38
N GLY A 60 -11.14 0.41 -14.94
CA GLY A 60 -12.48 0.98 -14.80
C GLY A 60 -13.17 0.64 -13.47
N TYR A 61 -12.43 0.33 -12.40
CA TYR A 61 -12.99 0.14 -11.07
C TYR A 61 -13.08 1.46 -10.29
N ASP A 62 -14.14 1.61 -9.46
CA ASP A 62 -14.24 2.66 -8.42
C ASP A 62 -13.34 2.27 -7.24
N ILE A 63 -12.11 2.75 -7.23
CA ILE A 63 -11.13 2.50 -6.18
C ILE A 63 -10.69 3.81 -5.52
N SER A 64 -10.66 3.81 -4.19
CA SER A 64 -10.04 4.86 -3.39
C SER A 64 -8.77 4.35 -2.71
N GLY A 65 -7.77 5.21 -2.54
CA GLY A 65 -6.51 4.90 -1.84
C GLY A 65 -6.39 5.69 -0.54
N VAL A 66 -5.98 5.03 0.53
CA VAL A 66 -5.68 5.66 1.83
C VAL A 66 -4.22 5.45 2.18
N ASP A 67 -3.54 6.52 2.56
CA ASP A 67 -2.21 6.47 3.16
C ASP A 67 -2.08 7.58 4.21
N TYR A 68 -1.16 7.43 5.18
CA TYR A 68 -0.92 8.49 6.14
C TYR A 68 0.23 9.43 5.73
N THR A 69 1.00 9.06 4.68
CA THR A 69 2.18 9.80 4.21
C THR A 69 1.82 10.75 3.09
N VAL A 70 1.83 12.05 3.39
CA VAL A 70 1.42 13.09 2.44
C VAL A 70 2.23 13.05 1.14
N SER A 71 3.55 12.92 1.22
CA SER A 71 4.42 12.88 0.03
C SER A 71 4.12 11.71 -0.91
N MET A 72 3.72 10.56 -0.35
CA MET A 72 3.28 9.40 -1.12
C MET A 72 1.99 9.70 -1.88
N LEU A 73 1.00 10.29 -1.19
CA LEU A 73 -0.28 10.65 -1.81
C LEU A 73 -0.15 11.75 -2.88
N GLU A 74 0.75 12.72 -2.67
CA GLU A 74 1.05 13.72 -3.69
C GLU A 74 1.60 13.07 -4.97
N GLN A 75 2.54 12.14 -4.84
CA GLN A 75 3.06 11.38 -5.97
C GLN A 75 1.97 10.50 -6.62
N ALA A 76 1.12 9.86 -5.83
CA ALA A 76 -0.02 9.09 -6.34
C ALA A 76 -0.96 9.96 -7.19
N LYS A 77 -1.31 11.16 -6.70
CA LYS A 77 -2.15 12.13 -7.43
C LYS A 77 -1.52 12.57 -8.75
N ILE A 78 -0.21 12.86 -8.74
CA ILE A 78 0.53 13.23 -9.96
C ILE A 78 0.49 12.08 -10.98
N LYS A 79 0.72 10.84 -10.55
CA LYS A 79 0.72 9.67 -11.42
C LYS A 79 -0.68 9.38 -11.96
N ALA A 80 -1.73 9.48 -11.15
CA ALA A 80 -3.10 9.30 -11.57
C ALA A 80 -3.53 10.36 -12.59
N ALA A 81 -3.22 11.64 -12.34
CA ALA A 81 -3.49 12.73 -13.28
C ALA A 81 -2.74 12.54 -14.60
N GLY A 82 -1.47 12.11 -14.56
CA GLY A 82 -0.69 11.76 -15.76
C GLY A 82 -1.28 10.60 -16.57
N ALA A 83 -2.03 9.71 -15.91
CA ALA A 83 -2.78 8.62 -16.56
C ALA A 83 -4.22 9.02 -16.99
N GLY A 84 -4.63 10.27 -16.76
CA GLY A 84 -5.98 10.76 -17.08
C GLY A 84 -7.06 10.20 -16.15
N LEU A 85 -6.71 9.84 -14.91
CA LEU A 85 -7.61 9.23 -13.93
C LEU A 85 -7.93 10.22 -12.81
N GLU A 86 -9.18 10.21 -12.36
CA GLU A 86 -9.64 10.86 -11.15
C GLU A 86 -9.82 9.79 -10.08
N ILE A 87 -8.88 9.71 -9.13
CA ILE A 87 -8.88 8.75 -8.03
C ILE A 87 -8.92 9.51 -6.71
N GLU A 88 -9.78 9.09 -5.81
CA GLU A 88 -9.84 9.62 -4.45
C GLU A 88 -8.67 9.08 -3.62
N PHE A 89 -7.69 9.95 -3.31
CA PHE A 89 -6.59 9.66 -2.40
C PHE A 89 -6.78 10.42 -1.09
N ILE A 90 -6.84 9.68 0.02
CA ILE A 90 -7.24 10.16 1.33
C ILE A 90 -6.07 10.04 2.30
N GLU A 91 -5.70 11.15 2.94
CA GLU A 91 -4.74 11.14 4.05
C GLU A 91 -5.44 10.68 5.32
N ALA A 92 -5.10 9.50 5.83
CA ALA A 92 -5.61 9.00 7.09
C ALA A 92 -4.73 7.88 7.67
N ASP A 93 -4.79 7.75 9.00
CA ASP A 93 -4.23 6.61 9.72
C ASP A 93 -5.25 5.47 9.74
N ILE A 94 -4.85 4.29 9.27
CA ILE A 94 -5.71 3.11 9.20
C ILE A 94 -6.22 2.65 10.56
N ARG A 95 -5.55 3.05 11.67
CA ARG A 95 -5.97 2.73 13.05
C ARG A 95 -7.18 3.52 13.50
N THR A 96 -7.39 4.68 12.91
CA THR A 96 -8.46 5.64 13.29
C THR A 96 -9.38 6.00 12.13
N LEU A 97 -9.26 5.27 11.01
CA LEU A 97 -10.01 5.52 9.79
C LEU A 97 -11.52 5.50 10.04
N ASP A 98 -12.22 6.54 9.57
CA ASP A 98 -13.68 6.65 9.61
C ASP A 98 -14.20 7.33 8.33
N LEU A 99 -14.19 6.60 7.22
CA LEU A 99 -14.83 7.00 5.98
C LEU A 99 -16.32 6.64 6.05
N LYS A 100 -17.22 7.56 5.74
CA LYS A 100 -18.68 7.30 5.78
C LYS A 100 -19.18 6.46 4.58
N LYS A 101 -18.31 5.64 4.00
CA LYS A 101 -18.54 4.78 2.83
C LYS A 101 -18.24 3.32 3.20
N LYS A 102 -18.96 2.39 2.58
CA LYS A 102 -18.72 0.94 2.69
C LYS A 102 -18.24 0.40 1.36
N TYR A 103 -17.35 -0.59 1.43
CA TYR A 103 -16.65 -1.14 0.28
C TYR A 103 -16.94 -2.62 0.08
N ASP A 104 -16.93 -3.06 -1.17
CA ASP A 104 -17.08 -4.46 -1.54
C ASP A 104 -15.77 -5.23 -1.35
N LEU A 105 -14.65 -4.52 -1.53
CA LEU A 105 -13.31 -5.04 -1.31
C LEU A 105 -12.47 -4.00 -0.56
N VAL A 106 -11.82 -4.43 0.51
CA VAL A 106 -10.78 -3.66 1.21
C VAL A 106 -9.51 -4.50 1.19
N PHE A 107 -8.36 -3.89 0.90
CA PHE A 107 -7.11 -4.63 0.96
C PHE A 107 -5.95 -3.80 1.50
N ILE A 108 -4.98 -4.51 2.10
CA ILE A 108 -3.70 -3.96 2.58
C ILE A 108 -2.58 -4.74 1.89
N PRO A 109 -1.93 -4.17 0.87
CA PRO A 109 -0.89 -4.87 0.13
C PRO A 109 0.51 -4.66 0.68
N PHE A 110 1.44 -5.42 0.11
CA PHE A 110 2.88 -5.19 0.20
C PHE A 110 3.41 -5.14 1.63
N ASN A 111 2.95 -6.08 2.45
CA ASN A 111 3.39 -6.21 3.85
C ASN A 111 3.13 -4.97 4.73
N SER A 112 2.34 -4.01 4.29
CA SER A 112 2.14 -2.74 5.01
C SER A 112 1.62 -2.92 6.42
N ILE A 113 0.90 -4.02 6.69
CA ILE A 113 0.42 -4.36 8.02
C ILE A 113 1.55 -4.53 9.06
N HIS A 114 2.77 -4.89 8.62
CA HIS A 114 3.93 -5.05 9.50
C HIS A 114 4.47 -3.73 10.09
N HIS A 115 4.00 -2.57 9.60
CA HIS A 115 4.29 -1.27 10.22
C HIS A 115 3.49 -1.03 11.50
N LEU A 116 2.54 -1.92 11.84
CA LEU A 116 1.82 -1.90 13.11
C LEU A 116 2.53 -2.80 14.12
N TYR A 117 3.43 -2.23 14.91
CA TYR A 117 4.30 -2.98 15.84
C TYR A 117 3.60 -3.43 17.13
N GLN A 118 2.41 -2.88 17.43
CA GLN A 118 1.66 -3.21 18.64
C GLN A 118 0.36 -3.93 18.30
N ASN A 119 0.03 -4.96 19.09
CA ASN A 119 -1.22 -5.71 18.89
C ASN A 119 -2.45 -4.81 18.97
N GLU A 120 -2.45 -3.80 19.84
CA GLU A 120 -3.54 -2.84 19.98
C GLU A 120 -3.75 -2.05 18.70
N ASP A 121 -2.69 -1.67 17.99
CA ASP A 121 -2.78 -0.94 16.73
C ASP A 121 -3.27 -1.85 15.60
N LEU A 122 -2.81 -3.09 15.57
CA LEU A 122 -3.33 -4.11 14.65
C LEU A 122 -4.84 -4.31 14.85
N PHE A 123 -5.31 -4.46 16.10
CA PHE A 123 -6.74 -4.61 16.39
C PHE A 123 -7.55 -3.37 16.00
N LYS A 124 -7.02 -2.16 16.19
CA LYS A 124 -7.68 -0.92 15.73
C LYS A 124 -7.83 -0.91 14.21
N ALA A 125 -6.75 -1.21 13.47
CA ALA A 125 -6.78 -1.27 12.01
C ALA A 125 -7.77 -2.32 11.48
N LEU A 126 -7.76 -3.55 12.03
CA LEU A 126 -8.70 -4.59 11.64
C LEU A 126 -10.15 -4.24 11.97
N ARG A 127 -10.39 -3.51 13.08
CA ARG A 127 -11.72 -2.97 13.41
C ARG A 127 -12.14 -1.90 12.40
N ALA A 128 -11.24 -1.01 12.01
CA ALA A 128 -11.51 -0.02 10.98
C ALA A 128 -11.85 -0.68 9.64
N VAL A 129 -11.07 -1.69 9.22
CA VAL A 129 -11.39 -2.50 8.03
C VAL A 129 -12.81 -3.07 8.12
N LYS A 130 -13.14 -3.77 9.22
CA LYS A 130 -14.48 -4.33 9.44
C LYS A 130 -15.58 -3.27 9.34
N ASN A 131 -15.32 -2.07 9.88
CA ASN A 131 -16.28 -0.97 9.85
C ASN A 131 -16.48 -0.39 8.44
N HIS A 132 -15.56 -0.61 7.51
CA HIS A 132 -15.63 -0.13 6.13
C HIS A 132 -16.06 -1.22 5.13
N LEU A 133 -16.17 -2.46 5.53
CA LEU A 133 -16.68 -3.54 4.68
C LEU A 133 -18.22 -3.54 4.63
N LYS A 134 -18.77 -3.83 3.45
CA LYS A 134 -20.17 -4.26 3.29
C LYS A 134 -20.36 -5.63 3.94
N ALA A 135 -21.61 -6.07 4.12
CA ALA A 135 -21.92 -7.37 4.76
C ALA A 135 -21.23 -8.55 4.06
N GLU A 136 -21.22 -8.56 2.73
CA GLU A 136 -20.56 -9.58 1.89
C GLU A 136 -19.21 -9.10 1.35
N GLY A 137 -18.65 -8.04 1.92
CA GLY A 137 -17.37 -7.48 1.51
C GLY A 137 -16.20 -8.38 1.84
N ILE A 138 -15.18 -8.35 1.00
CA ILE A 138 -13.98 -9.15 1.14
C ILE A 138 -12.84 -8.29 1.69
N PHE A 139 -12.07 -8.83 2.62
CA PHE A 139 -10.80 -8.28 3.07
C PHE A 139 -9.64 -9.13 2.57
N LEU A 140 -8.67 -8.50 1.91
CA LEU A 140 -7.43 -9.14 1.49
C LEU A 140 -6.25 -8.50 2.22
N LEU A 141 -5.30 -9.35 2.57
CA LEU A 141 -4.07 -8.95 3.24
C LEU A 141 -2.94 -9.85 2.74
N ASP A 142 -1.83 -9.27 2.35
CA ASP A 142 -0.58 -10.00 2.24
C ASP A 142 0.35 -9.69 3.43
N CYS A 143 1.14 -10.66 3.81
CA CYS A 143 2.16 -10.47 4.81
C CYS A 143 3.35 -11.37 4.55
N PHE A 144 4.52 -10.86 4.87
CA PHE A 144 5.79 -11.57 4.71
C PHE A 144 5.80 -12.85 5.54
N ASN A 145 6.18 -13.94 4.88
CA ASN A 145 6.46 -15.21 5.54
C ASN A 145 7.98 -15.38 5.64
N PRO A 146 8.57 -15.18 6.84
CA PRO A 146 10.02 -15.15 6.98
C PRO A 146 10.66 -16.52 6.68
N ASN A 147 11.70 -16.54 5.87
CA ASN A 147 12.58 -17.68 5.74
C ASN A 147 13.56 -17.67 6.92
N ILE A 148 13.27 -18.51 7.93
CA ILE A 148 14.06 -18.56 9.18
C ILE A 148 15.51 -18.97 8.91
N GLN A 149 15.75 -19.90 7.99
CA GLN A 149 17.11 -20.33 7.64
C GLN A 149 17.91 -19.15 7.05
N TYR A 150 17.32 -18.44 6.10
CA TYR A 150 17.93 -17.25 5.51
C TYR A 150 18.26 -16.17 6.54
N ILE A 151 17.34 -15.92 7.48
CA ILE A 151 17.54 -14.93 8.56
C ILE A 151 18.74 -15.34 9.44
N VAL A 152 18.82 -16.62 9.84
CA VAL A 152 19.92 -17.12 10.70
C VAL A 152 21.28 -17.05 9.97
N GLU A 153 21.30 -17.38 8.69
CA GLU A 153 22.54 -17.35 7.88
C GLU A 153 23.07 -15.92 7.67
N HIS A 154 22.17 -14.90 7.68
CA HIS A 154 22.50 -13.52 7.37
C HIS A 154 22.30 -12.57 8.56
N GLU A 155 22.18 -13.08 9.78
CA GLU A 155 21.88 -12.29 10.98
C GLU A 155 22.92 -11.18 11.27
N LYS A 156 24.16 -11.35 10.80
CA LYS A 156 25.30 -10.52 11.24
C LYS A 156 25.82 -9.53 10.21
N GLU A 157 25.40 -9.63 8.95
CA GLU A 157 25.94 -8.81 7.88
C GLU A 157 24.84 -8.12 7.09
N PRO A 158 24.98 -6.82 6.81
CA PRO A 158 24.09 -6.14 5.88
C PRO A 158 24.21 -6.76 4.50
N ILE A 159 23.08 -7.04 3.87
CA ILE A 159 23.04 -7.56 2.52
C ILE A 159 22.57 -6.42 1.62
N GLU A 160 23.33 -6.18 0.54
CA GLU A 160 22.87 -5.32 -0.53
C GLU A 160 21.78 -6.05 -1.32
N ILE A 161 20.57 -5.47 -1.33
CA ILE A 161 19.40 -6.09 -1.96
C ILE A 161 19.22 -5.58 -3.39
N ALA A 162 19.51 -4.29 -3.64
CA ALA A 162 19.39 -3.67 -4.94
C ALA A 162 20.15 -2.33 -5.01
N GLU A 163 20.64 -2.00 -6.20
CA GLU A 163 21.01 -0.64 -6.56
C GLU A 163 19.88 -0.03 -7.41
N TYR A 164 19.60 1.23 -7.20
CA TYR A 164 18.62 1.99 -7.99
C TYR A 164 19.11 3.43 -8.17
N THR A 165 18.67 4.05 -9.26
CA THR A 165 18.96 5.45 -9.54
C THR A 165 17.69 6.26 -9.35
N THR A 166 17.75 7.32 -8.54
CA THR A 166 16.65 8.27 -8.42
C THR A 166 16.55 9.16 -9.66
N LYS A 167 15.42 9.84 -9.85
CA LYS A 167 15.24 10.77 -10.99
C LYS A 167 16.26 11.92 -10.98
N ASP A 168 16.84 12.19 -9.84
CA ASP A 168 17.80 13.26 -9.61
C ASP A 168 19.27 12.77 -9.63
N GLY A 169 19.52 11.50 -9.94
CA GLY A 169 20.83 10.83 -10.08
C GLY A 169 21.32 10.12 -8.83
#